data_037331992c09e9156af1c78956ae2c22
#
_entry.id   037331992c09e9156af1c78956ae2c22
#
_cell.length_a   1.000
_cell.length_b   1.000
_cell.length_c   1.000
_cell.angle_alpha   90.00
_cell.angle_beta   90.00
_cell.angle_gamma   90.00
#
_symmetry.space_group_name_H-M   'P 1'
#
loop_
_entity.id
_entity.type
_entity.pdbx_description
1 polymer ?
#
loop_
_entity_poly.entity_id
_entity_poly.type
_entity_poly.pdbx_seq_one_letter_code
_entity_poly.pdbx_strand_id
1 'polypeptide(L)'
;MGNRICPVCSGRQSEIIKRIDMKIPVSYHLPEHYNVVVCQNCGLVYADTPASMEDYDWYYSNCNFYGDDSKDDNSARYDMTREFLQSYCNKDSELLDIGAGNGRFEVALYQNGYHNITGIDPSDESVKRLKKAGIHSYVGSIYSPVSPEEEKKYDCIFLFEVAEHLLLPGRGIENIRKMLKDDGVFIISVPDYSQIGDDKSSTANYFNLEHINYFSENSLDNLMDLYGLKRIAQKRAGIDLIQCYKNVNRSRGIQRDFVTEKAVQKYFSGQEEKEAEERRTIAELRADQREIVIWGTGSYVMSLIAATDLLECNINGFVDNNKIKQGREMYGYPIYAPEFLKDKRYTVLICSMLNSEEIRRQLEDMDTENSYIVL
;
A
#
# COMPACT_ATOMS: atom_id res chain seq x y z
N MET A 1 22.20 14.92 -6.53
CA MET A 1 22.25 13.45 -6.48
C MET A 1 20.97 13.01 -5.79
N GLY A 2 20.32 11.92 -6.22
CA GLY A 2 19.13 11.40 -5.55
C GLY A 2 19.46 10.93 -4.13
N ASN A 3 18.44 10.87 -3.28
CA ASN A 3 18.56 10.37 -1.91
C ASN A 3 18.74 8.86 -1.86
N ARG A 4 18.12 8.14 -2.81
CA ARG A 4 18.04 6.68 -2.84
C ARG A 4 18.66 6.11 -4.12
N ILE A 5 19.51 5.10 -4.01
CA ILE A 5 19.95 4.30 -5.17
C ILE A 5 18.82 3.37 -5.63
N CYS A 6 18.82 2.97 -6.89
CA CYS A 6 17.80 2.06 -7.41
C CYS A 6 17.72 0.77 -6.58
N PRO A 7 16.55 0.44 -5.98
CA PRO A 7 16.40 -0.69 -5.07
C PRO A 7 16.46 -2.07 -5.78
N VAL A 8 16.40 -2.08 -7.10
CA VAL A 8 16.54 -3.31 -7.90
C VAL A 8 17.97 -3.47 -8.39
N CYS A 9 18.48 -2.57 -9.23
CA CYS A 9 19.76 -2.78 -9.91
C CYS A 9 20.94 -2.02 -9.28
N SER A 10 20.74 -1.31 -8.18
CA SER A 10 21.74 -0.46 -7.51
C SER A 10 22.31 0.66 -8.41
N GLY A 11 21.64 1.00 -9.51
CA GLY A 11 21.97 2.12 -10.38
C GLY A 11 21.86 3.45 -9.62
N ARG A 12 22.81 4.37 -9.89
CA ARG A 12 22.87 5.68 -9.21
C ARG A 12 22.27 6.82 -10.04
N GLN A 13 21.97 6.57 -11.30
CA GLN A 13 21.42 7.57 -12.20
C GLN A 13 19.91 7.36 -12.33
N SER A 14 19.15 8.40 -12.01
CA SER A 14 17.70 8.44 -12.14
C SER A 14 17.26 9.78 -12.72
N GLU A 15 16.10 9.81 -13.33
CA GLU A 15 15.44 10.99 -13.85
C GLU A 15 14.13 11.22 -13.11
N ILE A 16 13.85 12.49 -12.76
CA ILE A 16 12.63 12.85 -12.03
C ILE A 16 11.46 12.89 -13.02
N ILE A 17 10.39 12.17 -12.69
CA ILE A 17 9.11 12.20 -13.40
C ILE A 17 8.18 13.24 -12.76
N LYS A 18 7.99 13.18 -11.44
CA LYS A 18 7.09 14.08 -10.69
C LYS A 18 7.60 14.25 -9.27
N ARG A 19 7.43 15.44 -8.70
CA ARG A 19 7.55 15.67 -7.26
C ARG A 19 6.18 15.45 -6.61
N ILE A 20 6.16 14.73 -5.52
CA ILE A 20 4.98 14.52 -4.66
C ILE A 20 5.21 15.27 -3.35
N ASP A 21 4.28 16.14 -3.01
CA ASP A 21 4.25 16.86 -1.74
C ASP A 21 3.02 16.43 -0.94
N MET A 22 3.20 16.22 0.35
CA MET A 22 2.15 15.83 1.29
C MET A 22 2.33 16.59 2.60
N LYS A 23 1.25 17.09 3.17
CA LYS A 23 1.27 17.64 4.52
C LYS A 23 1.06 16.51 5.50
N ILE A 24 2.15 16.02 6.06
CA ILE A 24 2.13 14.83 6.93
C ILE A 24 1.98 15.25 8.39
N PRO A 25 1.12 14.59 9.19
CA PRO A 25 1.10 14.78 10.63
C PRO A 25 2.49 14.52 11.23
N VAL A 26 2.97 15.42 12.09
CA VAL A 26 4.31 15.32 12.71
C VAL A 26 4.54 13.98 13.39
N SER A 27 3.46 13.37 13.91
CA SER A 27 3.50 12.06 14.54
C SER A 27 3.88 10.90 13.62
N TYR A 28 3.93 11.09 12.29
CA TYR A 28 4.26 9.99 11.35
C TYR A 28 5.75 9.83 11.10
N HIS A 29 6.58 10.83 11.43
CA HIS A 29 8.04 10.82 11.27
C HIS A 29 8.54 10.59 9.84
N LEU A 30 7.66 10.72 8.84
CA LEU A 30 8.01 10.59 7.43
C LEU A 30 8.22 11.98 6.78
N PRO A 31 8.97 12.06 5.68
CA PRO A 31 9.20 13.32 4.98
C PRO A 31 7.94 13.81 4.25
N GLU A 32 7.71 15.12 4.26
CA GLU A 32 6.56 15.75 3.59
C GLU A 32 6.68 15.77 2.05
N HIS A 33 7.76 15.26 1.48
CA HIS A 33 7.91 15.18 0.02
C HIS A 33 8.90 14.09 -0.40
N TYR A 34 8.72 13.62 -1.63
CA TYR A 34 9.67 12.77 -2.34
C TYR A 34 9.55 12.99 -3.87
N ASN A 35 10.55 12.53 -4.63
CA ASN A 35 10.45 12.52 -6.08
C ASN A 35 10.11 11.11 -6.58
N VAL A 36 9.15 11.02 -7.49
CA VAL A 36 8.98 9.83 -8.33
C VAL A 36 10.04 9.89 -9.42
N VAL A 37 10.90 8.88 -9.47
CA VAL A 37 12.04 8.84 -10.40
C VAL A 37 12.06 7.54 -11.20
N VAL A 38 12.67 7.57 -12.38
CA VAL A 38 12.96 6.36 -13.18
C VAL A 38 14.46 6.07 -13.19
N CYS A 39 14.82 4.82 -12.91
CA CYS A 39 16.20 4.35 -13.00
C CYS A 39 16.67 4.31 -14.46
N GLN A 40 17.76 5.00 -14.79
CA GLN A 40 18.30 5.04 -16.15
C GLN A 40 18.90 3.70 -16.60
N ASN A 41 19.21 2.80 -15.67
CA ASN A 41 19.77 1.48 -15.98
C ASN A 41 18.68 0.42 -16.23
N CYS A 42 17.77 0.18 -15.25
CA CYS A 42 16.80 -0.92 -15.35
C CYS A 42 15.36 -0.46 -15.65
N GLY A 43 15.07 0.85 -15.63
CA GLY A 43 13.75 1.37 -15.91
C GLY A 43 12.75 1.25 -14.74
N LEU A 44 13.17 0.77 -13.56
CA LEU A 44 12.31 0.79 -12.38
C LEU A 44 11.90 2.22 -12.06
N VAL A 45 10.61 2.43 -11.85
CA VAL A 45 10.08 3.68 -11.27
C VAL A 45 9.98 3.49 -9.76
N TYR A 46 10.45 4.48 -8.97
CA TYR A 46 10.45 4.40 -7.51
C TYR A 46 10.44 5.78 -6.85
N ALA A 47 10.07 5.83 -5.58
CA ALA A 47 10.18 7.04 -4.77
C ALA A 47 11.63 7.27 -4.33
N ASP A 48 12.22 8.38 -4.74
CA ASP A 48 13.49 8.89 -4.22
C ASP A 48 13.21 9.65 -2.92
N THR A 49 12.85 8.90 -1.88
CA THR A 49 12.51 9.41 -0.55
C THR A 49 13.77 9.64 0.29
N PRO A 50 13.83 10.71 1.11
CA PRO A 50 14.88 10.90 2.09
C PRO A 50 14.67 10.08 3.38
N ALA A 51 13.53 9.38 3.54
CA ALA A 51 13.24 8.56 4.72
C ALA A 51 14.25 7.43 4.89
N SER A 52 14.65 7.20 6.13
CA SER A 52 15.52 6.09 6.54
C SER A 52 14.72 4.80 6.80
N MET A 53 15.44 3.70 7.03
CA MET A 53 14.81 2.44 7.48
C MET A 53 14.13 2.62 8.84
N GLU A 54 14.78 3.35 9.76
CA GLU A 54 14.25 3.62 11.11
C GLU A 54 12.96 4.42 11.05
N ASP A 55 12.82 5.38 10.11
CA ASP A 55 11.57 6.14 9.92
C ASP A 55 10.43 5.23 9.50
N TYR A 56 10.64 4.32 8.54
CA TYR A 56 9.63 3.36 8.11
C TYR A 56 9.34 2.31 9.17
N ASP A 57 10.34 1.76 9.86
CA ASP A 57 10.15 0.80 10.96
C ASP A 57 9.31 1.45 12.08
N TRP A 58 9.57 2.72 12.40
CA TRP A 58 8.78 3.47 13.35
C TRP A 58 7.35 3.66 12.86
N TYR A 59 7.16 4.07 11.60
CA TYR A 59 5.86 4.31 11.00
C TYR A 59 4.99 3.04 11.02
N TYR A 60 5.49 1.92 10.52
CA TYR A 60 4.73 0.66 10.49
C TYR A 60 4.44 0.09 11.88
N SER A 61 5.29 0.34 12.86
CA SER A 61 5.06 -0.10 14.23
C SER A 61 4.02 0.73 14.97
N ASN A 62 3.87 2.03 14.63
CA ASN A 62 3.09 2.98 15.44
C ASN A 62 1.89 3.60 14.72
N CYS A 63 1.93 3.70 13.38
CA CYS A 63 0.92 4.38 12.57
C CYS A 63 0.08 3.41 11.71
N ASN A 64 0.22 2.11 11.95
CA ASN A 64 -0.56 1.10 11.25
C ASN A 64 -2.02 1.15 11.70
N PHE A 65 -2.90 1.64 10.83
CA PHE A 65 -4.33 1.78 11.07
C PHE A 65 -5.14 0.65 10.39
N TYR A 66 -4.58 -0.55 10.24
CA TYR A 66 -5.34 -1.71 9.76
C TYR A 66 -6.44 -2.05 10.79
N GLY A 67 -7.58 -1.38 10.62
CA GLY A 67 -8.77 -1.62 11.42
C GLY A 67 -9.38 -2.99 11.12
N ASP A 68 -10.32 -3.37 11.96
CA ASP A 68 -11.22 -4.52 11.73
C ASP A 68 -12.30 -4.12 10.70
N ASP A 69 -11.87 -3.67 9.49
CA ASP A 69 -12.79 -3.27 8.43
C ASP A 69 -13.42 -4.52 7.83
N SER A 70 -14.60 -4.81 8.35
CA SER A 70 -15.45 -5.92 7.93
C SER A 70 -15.93 -5.84 6.47
N LYS A 71 -15.56 -4.79 5.73
CA LYS A 71 -16.07 -4.50 4.39
C LYS A 71 -15.04 -4.59 3.26
N ASP A 72 -13.78 -4.93 3.56
CA ASP A 72 -12.79 -5.13 2.51
C ASP A 72 -13.09 -6.44 1.77
N ASP A 73 -13.83 -6.35 0.65
CA ASP A 73 -14.19 -7.48 -0.19
C ASP A 73 -13.02 -7.90 -1.09
N ASN A 74 -11.93 -8.34 -0.46
CA ASN A 74 -10.82 -8.99 -1.12
C ASN A 74 -11.09 -10.49 -1.41
N SER A 75 -12.33 -10.94 -1.30
CA SER A 75 -12.71 -12.35 -1.46
C SER A 75 -12.26 -12.89 -2.82
N ALA A 76 -12.46 -12.15 -3.90
CA ALA A 76 -12.04 -12.55 -5.24
C ALA A 76 -10.51 -12.69 -5.37
N ARG A 77 -9.74 -11.78 -4.78
CA ARG A 77 -8.27 -11.85 -4.73
C ARG A 77 -7.81 -13.05 -3.91
N TYR A 78 -8.42 -13.29 -2.75
CA TYR A 78 -8.11 -14.44 -1.92
C TYR A 78 -8.44 -15.75 -2.59
N ASP A 79 -9.58 -15.86 -3.28
CA ASP A 79 -9.97 -17.04 -4.03
C ASP A 79 -9.01 -17.32 -5.18
N MET A 80 -8.64 -16.30 -5.96
CA MET A 80 -7.67 -16.41 -7.05
C MET A 80 -6.28 -16.82 -6.54
N THR A 81 -5.84 -16.26 -5.42
CA THR A 81 -4.58 -16.62 -4.79
C THR A 81 -4.60 -18.04 -4.24
N ARG A 82 -5.71 -18.45 -3.65
CA ARG A 82 -5.90 -19.82 -3.16
C ARG A 82 -5.87 -20.85 -4.29
N GLU A 83 -6.52 -20.60 -5.42
CA GLU A 83 -6.45 -21.44 -6.61
C GLU A 83 -5.00 -21.54 -7.13
N PHE A 84 -4.29 -20.41 -7.11
CA PHE A 84 -2.90 -20.34 -7.52
C PHE A 84 -2.02 -21.17 -6.59
N LEU A 85 -2.20 -21.03 -5.26
CA LEU A 85 -1.52 -21.84 -4.25
C LEU A 85 -1.76 -23.35 -4.44
N GLN A 86 -3.00 -23.77 -4.70
CA GLN A 86 -3.36 -25.19 -4.90
C GLN A 86 -2.62 -25.84 -6.06
N SER A 87 -2.11 -25.06 -7.01
CA SER A 87 -1.29 -25.56 -8.12
C SER A 87 0.10 -26.03 -7.70
N TYR A 88 0.60 -25.58 -6.53
CA TYR A 88 1.97 -25.80 -6.09
C TYR A 88 2.09 -26.42 -4.70
N CYS A 89 1.04 -26.35 -3.88
CA CYS A 89 1.05 -26.80 -2.49
C CYS A 89 -0.16 -27.68 -2.19
N ASN A 90 0.00 -28.60 -1.23
CA ASN A 90 -1.07 -29.41 -0.67
C ASN A 90 -1.35 -28.99 0.80
N LYS A 91 -2.26 -29.69 1.48
CA LYS A 91 -2.68 -29.36 2.85
C LYS A 91 -1.61 -29.59 3.91
N ASP A 92 -0.63 -30.42 3.61
CA ASP A 92 0.48 -30.75 4.52
C ASP A 92 1.70 -29.86 4.31
N SER A 93 1.66 -28.99 3.29
CA SER A 93 2.75 -28.07 2.97
C SER A 93 3.01 -27.08 4.10
N GLU A 94 4.29 -26.82 4.39
CA GLU A 94 4.74 -25.79 5.33
C GLU A 94 4.67 -24.42 4.63
N LEU A 95 3.81 -23.53 5.13
CA LEU A 95 3.53 -22.23 4.54
C LEU A 95 4.04 -21.11 5.46
N LEU A 96 4.58 -20.05 4.87
CA LEU A 96 4.97 -18.83 5.55
C LEU A 96 4.36 -17.63 4.85
N ASP A 97 3.66 -16.77 5.58
CA ASP A 97 3.25 -15.46 5.10
C ASP A 97 4.01 -14.35 5.82
N ILE A 98 4.61 -13.44 5.04
CA ILE A 98 5.40 -12.31 5.54
C ILE A 98 4.64 -11.02 5.23
N GLY A 99 4.22 -10.31 6.29
CA GLY A 99 3.34 -9.15 6.19
C GLY A 99 1.87 -9.57 6.25
N ALA A 100 1.52 -10.38 7.25
CA ALA A 100 0.19 -10.98 7.40
C ALA A 100 -0.95 -9.95 7.60
N GLY A 101 -0.64 -8.72 7.96
CA GLY A 101 -1.60 -7.63 8.07
C GLY A 101 -2.79 -7.93 8.99
N ASN A 102 -4.00 -7.95 8.42
CA ASN A 102 -5.21 -8.26 9.20
C ASN A 102 -5.45 -9.76 9.43
N GLY A 103 -4.66 -10.64 8.82
CA GLY A 103 -4.71 -12.10 9.01
C GLY A 103 -5.85 -12.83 8.28
N ARG A 104 -6.61 -12.14 7.44
CA ARG A 104 -7.78 -12.75 6.77
C ARG A 104 -7.42 -13.85 5.80
N PHE A 105 -6.32 -13.68 5.07
CA PHE A 105 -5.85 -14.67 4.10
C PHE A 105 -5.45 -15.96 4.80
N GLU A 106 -4.66 -15.87 5.87
CA GLU A 106 -4.21 -17.01 6.66
C GLU A 106 -5.37 -17.72 7.35
N VAL A 107 -6.33 -16.96 7.90
CA VAL A 107 -7.56 -17.52 8.48
C VAL A 107 -8.36 -18.28 7.42
N ALA A 108 -8.50 -17.72 6.21
CA ALA A 108 -9.18 -18.39 5.11
C ALA A 108 -8.45 -19.67 4.68
N LEU A 109 -7.11 -19.65 4.62
CA LEU A 109 -6.31 -20.86 4.32
C LEU A 109 -6.47 -21.91 5.43
N TYR A 110 -6.38 -21.49 6.70
CA TYR A 110 -6.53 -22.39 7.84
C TYR A 110 -7.90 -23.08 7.87
N GLN A 111 -8.98 -22.31 7.63
CA GLN A 111 -10.34 -22.85 7.49
C GLN A 111 -10.51 -23.79 6.31
N ASN A 112 -9.70 -23.63 5.27
CA ASN A 112 -9.65 -24.51 4.11
C ASN A 112 -8.68 -25.70 4.29
N GLY A 113 -8.17 -25.93 5.51
CA GLY A 113 -7.41 -27.13 5.87
C GLY A 113 -5.89 -27.01 5.68
N TYR A 114 -5.33 -25.82 5.48
CA TYR A 114 -3.89 -25.59 5.52
C TYR A 114 -3.48 -25.23 6.96
N HIS A 115 -3.14 -26.23 7.76
CA HIS A 115 -2.88 -26.03 9.19
C HIS A 115 -1.41 -25.70 9.50
N ASN A 116 -0.48 -25.98 8.58
CA ASN A 116 0.96 -25.72 8.74
C ASN A 116 1.32 -24.32 8.20
N ILE A 117 0.53 -23.30 8.55
CA ILE A 117 0.78 -21.91 8.15
C ILE A 117 1.37 -21.13 9.33
N THR A 118 2.40 -20.35 9.04
CA THR A 118 3.02 -19.38 9.96
C THR A 118 2.85 -17.99 9.40
N GLY A 119 2.42 -17.03 10.24
CA GLY A 119 2.33 -15.62 9.87
C GLY A 119 3.37 -14.77 10.59
N ILE A 120 4.00 -13.84 9.86
CA ILE A 120 4.93 -12.84 10.41
C ILE A 120 4.42 -11.46 10.07
N ASP A 121 4.39 -10.55 11.05
CA ASP A 121 4.03 -9.16 10.85
C ASP A 121 4.78 -8.26 11.85
N PRO A 122 5.19 -7.04 11.49
CA PRO A 122 5.78 -6.10 12.44
C PRO A 122 4.79 -5.60 13.50
N SER A 123 3.47 -5.70 13.24
CA SER A 123 2.40 -5.31 14.15
C SER A 123 2.09 -6.40 15.17
N ASP A 124 2.29 -6.10 16.46
CA ASP A 124 1.89 -7.00 17.55
C ASP A 124 0.38 -7.29 17.54
N GLU A 125 -0.44 -6.34 17.08
CA GLU A 125 -1.89 -6.53 16.97
C GLU A 125 -2.26 -7.55 15.89
N SER A 126 -1.63 -7.49 14.72
CA SER A 126 -1.77 -8.49 13.65
C SER A 126 -1.44 -9.89 14.16
N VAL A 127 -0.31 -10.01 14.84
CA VAL A 127 0.13 -11.29 15.45
C VAL A 127 -0.85 -11.80 16.48
N LYS A 128 -1.40 -10.95 17.33
CA LYS A 128 -2.43 -11.34 18.31
C LYS A 128 -3.71 -11.88 17.66
N ARG A 129 -4.14 -11.28 16.55
CA ARG A 129 -5.30 -11.76 15.78
C ARG A 129 -5.07 -13.17 15.22
N LEU A 130 -3.93 -13.40 14.59
CA LEU A 130 -3.55 -14.72 14.09
C LEU A 130 -3.51 -15.78 15.20
N LYS A 131 -2.86 -15.47 16.33
CA LYS A 131 -2.82 -16.37 17.49
C LYS A 131 -4.21 -16.70 18.02
N LYS A 132 -5.12 -15.70 18.06
CA LYS A 132 -6.53 -15.91 18.46
C LYS A 132 -7.27 -16.85 17.50
N ALA A 133 -6.91 -16.84 16.21
CA ALA A 133 -7.44 -17.75 15.21
C ALA A 133 -6.78 -19.16 15.23
N GLY A 134 -5.83 -19.40 16.13
CA GLY A 134 -5.11 -20.67 16.24
C GLY A 134 -3.94 -20.82 15.27
N ILE A 135 -3.52 -19.74 14.63
CA ILE A 135 -2.44 -19.72 13.63
C ILE A 135 -1.13 -19.37 14.32
N HIS A 136 -0.08 -20.17 14.04
CA HIS A 136 1.27 -19.88 14.52
C HIS A 136 1.75 -18.55 13.96
N SER A 137 2.21 -17.63 14.82
CA SER A 137 2.63 -16.32 14.39
C SER A 137 3.54 -15.62 15.38
N TYR A 138 4.39 -14.72 14.90
CA TYR A 138 5.29 -13.91 15.72
C TYR A 138 5.56 -12.55 15.10
N VAL A 139 5.93 -11.60 15.97
CA VAL A 139 6.33 -10.26 15.56
C VAL A 139 7.69 -10.34 14.86
N GLY A 140 7.76 -9.85 13.65
CA GLY A 140 8.96 -9.86 12.83
C GLY A 140 8.77 -9.12 11.51
N SER A 141 9.81 -9.03 10.72
CA SER A 141 9.77 -8.41 9.39
C SER A 141 10.53 -9.26 8.39
N ILE A 142 10.37 -8.94 7.11
CA ILE A 142 11.14 -9.58 6.03
C ILE A 142 12.67 -9.45 6.21
N TYR A 143 13.12 -8.45 6.97
CA TYR A 143 14.55 -8.22 7.25
C TYR A 143 15.07 -9.05 8.44
N SER A 144 14.17 -9.50 9.30
CA SER A 144 14.46 -10.37 10.45
C SER A 144 13.35 -11.41 10.59
N PRO A 145 13.19 -12.30 9.59
CA PRO A 145 11.98 -13.10 9.44
C PRO A 145 11.95 -14.35 10.34
N VAL A 146 12.99 -14.67 11.05
CA VAL A 146 13.07 -15.92 11.82
C VAL A 146 13.76 -15.69 13.16
N SER A 147 13.26 -16.36 14.19
CA SER A 147 14.05 -16.61 15.41
C SER A 147 15.37 -17.29 15.01
N PRO A 148 16.54 -16.86 15.55
CA PRO A 148 17.82 -17.47 15.26
C PRO A 148 17.89 -18.99 15.54
N GLU A 149 16.89 -19.52 16.24
CA GLU A 149 16.82 -20.91 16.69
C GLU A 149 16.09 -21.85 15.72
N GLU A 150 15.39 -21.29 14.69
CA GLU A 150 14.62 -22.10 13.74
C GLU A 150 15.17 -21.92 12.32
N GLU A 151 16.07 -22.81 11.86
CA GLU A 151 16.39 -22.99 10.45
C GLU A 151 15.24 -23.65 9.64
N LYS A 152 13.99 -23.27 9.96
CA LYS A 152 12.83 -23.87 9.29
C LYS A 152 12.79 -23.43 7.83
N LYS A 153 12.49 -24.40 6.95
CA LYS A 153 12.29 -24.17 5.52
C LYS A 153 10.85 -24.45 5.13
N TYR A 154 10.36 -23.68 4.16
CA TYR A 154 8.96 -23.66 3.76
C TYR A 154 8.78 -24.17 2.33
N ASP A 155 7.66 -24.85 2.08
CA ASP A 155 7.24 -25.30 0.74
C ASP A 155 6.72 -24.11 -0.07
N CYS A 156 6.07 -23.17 0.60
CA CYS A 156 5.62 -21.93 -0.02
C CYS A 156 5.82 -20.75 0.93
N ILE A 157 6.32 -19.65 0.38
CA ILE A 157 6.40 -18.36 1.07
C ILE A 157 5.54 -17.36 0.30
N PHE A 158 4.74 -16.56 1.03
CA PHE A 158 3.93 -15.47 0.50
C PHE A 158 4.52 -14.11 0.90
N LEU A 159 4.35 -13.14 0.00
CA LEU A 159 4.64 -11.74 0.23
C LEU A 159 3.62 -10.91 -0.55
N PHE A 160 2.50 -10.56 0.09
CA PHE A 160 1.38 -9.90 -0.56
C PHE A 160 1.27 -8.44 -0.13
N GLU A 161 1.36 -7.53 -1.11
CA GLU A 161 1.27 -6.07 -0.88
C GLU A 161 2.29 -5.61 0.19
N VAL A 162 3.54 -6.05 0.05
CA VAL A 162 4.64 -5.70 0.96
C VAL A 162 5.86 -5.16 0.21
N ALA A 163 6.20 -5.73 -0.95
CA ALA A 163 7.45 -5.40 -1.64
C ALA A 163 7.49 -3.93 -2.11
N GLU A 164 6.34 -3.35 -2.45
CA GLU A 164 6.20 -1.93 -2.80
C GLU A 164 6.52 -0.98 -1.65
N HIS A 165 6.47 -1.46 -0.41
CA HIS A 165 6.77 -0.69 0.81
C HIS A 165 8.23 -0.78 1.27
N LEU A 166 9.02 -1.65 0.69
CA LEU A 166 10.35 -1.98 1.20
C LEU A 166 11.44 -1.02 0.69
N LEU A 167 12.20 -0.40 1.58
CA LEU A 167 13.39 0.38 1.19
C LEU A 167 14.46 -0.47 0.53
N LEU A 168 14.68 -1.68 1.01
CA LEU A 168 15.71 -2.62 0.54
C LEU A 168 15.07 -3.97 0.14
N PRO A 169 14.19 -4.00 -0.90
CA PRO A 169 13.48 -5.23 -1.26
C PRO A 169 14.43 -6.40 -1.53
N GLY A 170 15.58 -6.15 -2.14
CA GLY A 170 16.58 -7.19 -2.42
C GLY A 170 17.07 -7.95 -1.19
N ARG A 171 17.28 -7.25 -0.06
CA ARG A 171 17.65 -7.90 1.22
C ARG A 171 16.52 -8.82 1.72
N GLY A 172 15.28 -8.40 1.54
CA GLY A 172 14.13 -9.23 1.88
C GLY A 172 14.05 -10.49 1.02
N ILE A 173 14.22 -10.36 -0.30
CA ILE A 173 14.20 -11.49 -1.24
C ILE A 173 15.34 -12.47 -0.95
N GLU A 174 16.53 -11.99 -0.56
CA GLU A 174 17.63 -12.84 -0.13
C GLU A 174 17.26 -13.70 1.08
N ASN A 175 16.57 -13.13 2.07
CA ASN A 175 16.10 -13.87 3.24
C ASN A 175 15.02 -14.91 2.85
N ILE A 176 14.06 -14.53 2.01
CA ILE A 176 13.04 -15.47 1.49
C ILE A 176 13.71 -16.67 0.83
N ARG A 177 14.70 -16.41 -0.04
CA ARG A 177 15.43 -17.51 -0.71
C ARG A 177 16.10 -18.47 0.27
N LYS A 178 16.64 -17.96 1.39
CA LYS A 178 17.28 -18.81 2.42
C LYS A 178 16.27 -19.68 3.16
N MET A 179 15.03 -19.23 3.31
CA MET A 179 13.93 -19.96 4.01
C MET A 179 13.16 -20.89 3.08
N LEU A 180 13.28 -20.74 1.78
CA LEU A 180 12.58 -21.57 0.81
C LEU A 180 13.27 -22.95 0.70
N LYS A 181 12.47 -24.04 0.66
CA LYS A 181 12.97 -25.38 0.29
C LYS A 181 13.48 -25.39 -1.15
N ASP A 182 14.31 -26.36 -1.51
CA ASP A 182 14.87 -26.44 -2.87
C ASP A 182 13.80 -26.52 -3.95
N ASP A 183 12.73 -27.28 -3.69
CA ASP A 183 11.57 -27.40 -4.59
C ASP A 183 10.44 -26.41 -4.25
N GLY A 184 10.63 -25.56 -3.26
CA GLY A 184 9.66 -24.60 -2.77
C GLY A 184 9.32 -23.52 -3.79
N VAL A 185 8.16 -22.85 -3.57
CA VAL A 185 7.70 -21.74 -4.39
C VAL A 185 7.58 -20.46 -3.57
N PHE A 186 7.91 -19.35 -4.19
CA PHE A 186 7.69 -18.01 -3.65
C PHE A 186 6.59 -17.33 -4.45
N ILE A 187 5.52 -16.91 -3.77
CA ILE A 187 4.38 -16.21 -4.38
C ILE A 187 4.34 -14.78 -3.85
N ILE A 188 4.35 -13.83 -4.76
CA ILE A 188 4.35 -12.40 -4.45
C ILE A 188 3.21 -11.70 -5.19
N SER A 189 2.58 -10.74 -4.53
CA SER A 189 1.63 -9.81 -5.14
C SER A 189 2.09 -8.38 -4.93
N VAL A 190 1.97 -7.56 -5.96
CA VAL A 190 2.23 -6.11 -5.95
C VAL A 190 1.30 -5.42 -6.94
N PRO A 191 0.98 -4.13 -6.77
CA PRO A 191 0.33 -3.33 -7.80
C PRO A 191 1.18 -3.24 -9.07
N ASP A 192 0.57 -3.43 -10.25
CA ASP A 192 1.23 -3.34 -11.56
C ASP A 192 1.19 -1.91 -12.11
N TYR A 193 2.22 -1.14 -11.85
CA TYR A 193 2.32 0.25 -12.28
C TYR A 193 2.44 0.43 -13.80
N SER A 194 2.67 -0.64 -14.56
CA SER A 194 2.60 -0.58 -16.02
C SER A 194 1.16 -0.42 -16.57
N GLN A 195 0.15 -0.63 -15.72
CA GLN A 195 -1.27 -0.60 -16.08
C GLN A 195 -1.99 0.69 -15.69
N ILE A 196 -1.37 1.59 -14.91
CA ILE A 196 -2.06 2.77 -14.35
C ILE A 196 -2.28 3.91 -15.35
N GLY A 197 -1.72 3.85 -16.55
CA GLY A 197 -1.66 5.00 -17.49
C GLY A 197 -3.00 5.64 -17.84
N ASP A 198 -4.09 4.91 -17.81
CA ASP A 198 -5.46 5.38 -18.10
C ASP A 198 -6.35 5.42 -16.84
N ASP A 199 -5.79 5.13 -15.68
CA ASP A 199 -6.52 5.19 -14.42
C ASP A 199 -6.79 6.65 -14.02
N LYS A 200 -8.01 6.92 -13.56
CA LYS A 200 -8.48 8.25 -13.16
C LYS A 200 -8.55 8.44 -11.65
N SER A 201 -8.14 7.43 -10.90
CA SER A 201 -8.08 7.55 -9.44
C SER A 201 -7.02 8.58 -9.02
N SER A 202 -7.16 9.12 -7.82
CA SER A 202 -6.26 10.16 -7.31
C SER A 202 -4.80 9.69 -7.25
N THR A 203 -3.90 10.65 -7.51
CA THR A 203 -2.44 10.45 -7.34
C THR A 203 -2.09 9.79 -6.01
N ALA A 204 -2.77 10.15 -4.91
CA ALA A 204 -2.51 9.59 -3.59
C ALA A 204 -2.90 8.10 -3.43
N ASN A 205 -3.62 7.50 -4.36
CA ASN A 205 -3.89 6.06 -4.33
C ASN A 205 -2.66 5.25 -4.71
N TYR A 206 -1.90 5.72 -5.68
CA TYR A 206 -0.72 5.04 -6.19
C TYR A 206 0.59 5.60 -5.61
N PHE A 207 0.67 6.92 -5.46
CA PHE A 207 1.87 7.64 -5.04
C PHE A 207 1.64 8.24 -3.65
N ASN A 208 1.58 7.37 -2.66
CA ASN A 208 1.36 7.70 -1.25
C ASN A 208 2.66 7.56 -0.43
N LEU A 209 2.55 7.68 0.89
CA LEU A 209 3.70 7.59 1.81
C LEU A 209 4.33 6.19 1.88
N GLU A 210 3.52 5.18 1.61
CA GLU A 210 3.85 3.78 1.87
C GLU A 210 4.38 3.09 0.62
N HIS A 211 3.80 3.39 -0.56
CA HIS A 211 4.23 2.81 -1.83
C HIS A 211 5.46 3.55 -2.35
N ILE A 212 6.63 2.94 -2.20
CA ILE A 212 7.92 3.53 -2.58
C ILE A 212 8.65 2.78 -3.70
N ASN A 213 8.12 1.64 -4.14
CA ASN A 213 8.59 0.91 -5.32
C ASN A 213 7.41 0.64 -6.25
N TYR A 214 7.48 1.12 -7.47
CA TYR A 214 6.40 1.04 -8.44
C TYR A 214 6.71 -0.06 -9.43
N PHE A 215 6.37 -1.29 -9.04
CA PHE A 215 6.71 -2.49 -9.78
C PHE A 215 5.85 -2.67 -11.04
N SER A 216 6.43 -3.38 -11.98
CA SER A 216 5.79 -4.00 -13.13
C SER A 216 6.22 -5.45 -13.21
N GLU A 217 5.66 -6.19 -14.14
CA GLU A 217 6.09 -7.55 -14.46
C GLU A 217 7.62 -7.63 -14.69
N ASN A 218 8.16 -6.71 -15.48
CA ASN A 218 9.58 -6.73 -15.83
C ASN A 218 10.50 -6.32 -14.68
N SER A 219 10.16 -5.27 -13.95
CA SER A 219 10.99 -4.79 -12.84
C SER A 219 10.97 -5.76 -11.65
N LEU A 220 9.84 -6.45 -11.42
CA LEU A 220 9.73 -7.50 -10.41
C LEU A 220 10.56 -8.72 -10.81
N ASP A 221 10.46 -9.16 -12.06
CA ASP A 221 11.32 -10.22 -12.60
C ASP A 221 12.81 -9.88 -12.48
N ASN A 222 13.21 -8.62 -12.73
CA ASN A 222 14.58 -8.18 -12.54
C ASN A 222 15.05 -8.32 -11.09
N LEU A 223 14.20 -7.92 -10.13
CA LEU A 223 14.50 -8.08 -8.70
C LEU A 223 14.72 -9.56 -8.36
N MET A 224 13.80 -10.43 -8.78
CA MET A 224 13.84 -11.86 -8.46
C MET A 224 15.04 -12.56 -9.10
N ASP A 225 15.34 -12.24 -10.35
CA ASP A 225 16.45 -12.83 -11.11
C ASP A 225 17.81 -12.57 -10.47
N LEU A 226 18.01 -11.37 -9.88
CA LEU A 226 19.24 -11.03 -9.15
C LEU A 226 19.52 -11.96 -7.96
N TYR A 227 18.47 -12.55 -7.39
CA TYR A 227 18.56 -13.46 -6.25
C TYR A 227 18.35 -14.94 -6.66
N GLY A 228 18.42 -15.25 -7.96
CA GLY A 228 18.33 -16.63 -8.47
C GLY A 228 16.92 -17.23 -8.36
N LEU A 229 15.90 -16.40 -8.50
CA LEU A 229 14.49 -16.80 -8.55
C LEU A 229 13.95 -16.57 -9.96
N LYS A 230 13.36 -17.60 -10.57
CA LYS A 230 12.75 -17.53 -11.90
C LYS A 230 11.23 -17.66 -11.80
N ARG A 231 10.52 -16.78 -12.48
CA ARG A 231 9.08 -16.85 -12.62
C ARG A 231 8.65 -18.13 -13.36
N ILE A 232 7.67 -18.84 -12.79
CA ILE A 232 7.08 -20.04 -13.34
C ILE A 232 5.61 -19.87 -13.69
N ALA A 233 4.92 -18.91 -13.05
CA ALA A 233 3.51 -18.60 -13.33
C ALA A 233 3.16 -17.17 -12.94
N GLN A 234 2.04 -16.68 -13.48
CA GLN A 234 1.54 -15.32 -13.24
C GLN A 234 0.02 -15.29 -13.38
N LYS A 235 -0.64 -14.47 -12.56
CA LYS A 235 -2.04 -14.05 -12.68
C LYS A 235 -2.16 -12.56 -12.46
N ARG A 236 -3.34 -12.00 -12.77
CA ARG A 236 -3.71 -10.61 -12.44
C ARG A 236 -5.10 -10.58 -11.83
N ALA A 237 -5.26 -9.77 -10.78
CA ALA A 237 -6.53 -9.49 -10.14
C ALA A 237 -6.71 -7.96 -10.12
N GLY A 238 -7.42 -7.41 -11.11
CA GLY A 238 -7.46 -5.96 -11.31
C GLY A 238 -6.06 -5.42 -11.60
N ILE A 239 -5.58 -4.51 -10.75
CA ILE A 239 -4.22 -3.95 -10.84
C ILE A 239 -3.17 -4.86 -10.21
N ASP A 240 -3.55 -5.81 -9.37
CA ASP A 240 -2.59 -6.65 -8.65
C ASP A 240 -1.96 -7.69 -9.59
N LEU A 241 -0.65 -7.68 -9.59
CA LEU A 241 0.19 -8.63 -10.30
C LEU A 241 0.63 -9.72 -9.32
N ILE A 242 0.16 -10.95 -9.53
CA ILE A 242 0.50 -12.11 -8.70
C ILE A 242 1.46 -12.98 -9.48
N GLN A 243 2.67 -13.18 -8.95
CA GLN A 243 3.69 -13.98 -9.61
C GLN A 243 4.22 -15.08 -8.69
N CYS A 244 4.52 -16.24 -9.29
CA CYS A 244 5.11 -17.39 -8.62
C CYS A 244 6.51 -17.67 -9.14
N TYR A 245 7.44 -17.88 -8.23
CA TYR A 245 8.86 -18.06 -8.51
C TYR A 245 9.40 -19.35 -7.91
N LYS A 246 10.44 -19.91 -8.54
CA LYS A 246 11.25 -21.03 -8.02
C LYS A 246 12.73 -20.71 -8.04
N ASN A 247 13.48 -21.38 -7.18
CA ASN A 247 14.94 -21.33 -7.19
C ASN A 247 15.50 -21.80 -8.53
N VAL A 248 16.49 -21.06 -9.05
CA VAL A 248 17.27 -21.43 -10.22
C VAL A 248 18.74 -21.06 -10.01
N ASN A 249 19.64 -21.78 -10.72
CA ASN A 249 21.07 -21.54 -10.61
C ASN A 249 21.60 -20.58 -11.67
N ARG A 250 20.75 -19.91 -12.44
CA ARG A 250 21.15 -19.08 -13.58
C ARG A 250 20.34 -17.81 -13.65
N SER A 251 21.01 -16.65 -13.68
CA SER A 251 20.40 -15.34 -13.92
C SER A 251 20.30 -15.03 -15.41
N ARG A 252 19.23 -14.38 -15.82
CA ARG A 252 19.04 -13.84 -17.18
C ARG A 252 19.68 -12.46 -17.37
N GLY A 253 20.03 -11.78 -16.26
CA GLY A 253 20.48 -10.41 -16.23
C GLY A 253 19.34 -9.38 -16.34
N ILE A 254 19.66 -8.12 -16.01
CA ILE A 254 18.73 -7.01 -16.00
C ILE A 254 18.16 -6.74 -17.39
N GLN A 255 16.84 -6.66 -17.49
CA GLN A 255 16.10 -6.23 -18.67
C GLN A 255 15.49 -4.86 -18.40
N ARG A 256 15.78 -3.84 -19.23
CA ARG A 256 15.24 -2.50 -19.03
C ARG A 256 13.72 -2.48 -19.24
N ASP A 257 13.02 -1.90 -18.26
CA ASP A 257 11.57 -1.63 -18.34
C ASP A 257 11.36 -0.28 -19.06
N PHE A 258 10.64 -0.31 -20.19
CA PHE A 258 10.27 0.87 -20.95
C PHE A 258 8.77 1.18 -20.87
N VAL A 259 8.00 0.33 -20.21
CA VAL A 259 6.54 0.43 -20.19
C VAL A 259 6.08 1.24 -19.00
N THR A 260 6.61 0.95 -17.83
CA THR A 260 6.18 1.58 -16.56
C THR A 260 6.42 3.09 -16.56
N GLU A 261 7.58 3.55 -17.04
CA GLU A 261 7.87 4.97 -17.15
C GLU A 261 6.79 5.72 -17.96
N LYS A 262 6.43 5.18 -19.13
CA LYS A 262 5.41 5.78 -20.00
C LYS A 262 4.02 5.77 -19.38
N ALA A 263 3.66 4.66 -18.71
CA ALA A 263 2.39 4.55 -18.02
C ALA A 263 2.28 5.58 -16.89
N VAL A 264 3.33 5.72 -16.09
CA VAL A 264 3.39 6.69 -14.98
C VAL A 264 3.36 8.13 -15.49
N GLN A 265 4.10 8.46 -16.55
CA GLN A 265 4.07 9.79 -17.16
C GLN A 265 2.67 10.11 -17.72
N LYS A 266 2.04 9.16 -18.43
CA LYS A 266 0.67 9.30 -18.94
C LYS A 266 -0.33 9.51 -17.81
N TYR A 267 -0.22 8.75 -16.76
CA TYR A 267 -1.05 8.89 -15.57
C TYR A 267 -0.97 10.30 -14.99
N PHE A 268 0.23 10.81 -14.70
CA PHE A 268 0.39 12.16 -14.15
C PHE A 268 -0.14 13.26 -15.08
N SER A 269 0.07 13.12 -16.39
CA SER A 269 -0.51 14.07 -17.36
C SER A 269 -2.04 14.03 -17.35
N GLY A 270 -2.64 12.88 -17.11
CA GLY A 270 -4.10 12.72 -16.97
C GLY A 270 -4.69 13.32 -15.71
N GLN A 271 -3.87 13.56 -14.66
CA GLN A 271 -4.32 14.15 -13.39
C GLN A 271 -4.37 15.69 -13.38
N GLU A 272 -3.72 16.37 -14.31
CA GLU A 272 -3.55 17.83 -14.29
C GLU A 272 -4.89 18.61 -14.26
N GLU A 273 -5.88 18.15 -15.01
CA GLU A 273 -7.21 18.78 -15.06
C GLU A 273 -7.94 18.60 -13.72
N LYS A 274 -7.91 17.41 -13.15
CA LYS A 274 -8.48 17.10 -11.85
C LYS A 274 -7.82 17.91 -10.74
N GLU A 275 -6.49 17.94 -10.69
CA GLU A 275 -5.74 18.75 -9.71
C GLU A 275 -6.08 20.26 -9.84
N ALA A 276 -6.36 20.74 -11.07
CA ALA A 276 -6.78 22.12 -11.27
C ALA A 276 -8.21 22.38 -10.80
N GLU A 277 -9.12 21.41 -10.96
CA GLU A 277 -10.49 21.49 -10.44
C GLU A 277 -10.53 21.47 -8.91
N GLU A 278 -9.77 20.59 -8.29
CA GLU A 278 -9.60 20.52 -6.83
C GLU A 278 -9.14 21.88 -6.27
N ARG A 279 -8.11 22.49 -6.88
CA ARG A 279 -7.63 23.83 -6.48
C ARG A 279 -8.71 24.90 -6.61
N ARG A 280 -9.51 24.89 -7.69
CA ARG A 280 -10.62 25.85 -7.86
C ARG A 280 -11.69 25.66 -6.80
N THR A 281 -12.12 24.42 -6.55
CA THR A 281 -13.13 24.09 -5.54
C THR A 281 -12.70 24.55 -4.14
N ILE A 282 -11.46 24.30 -3.76
CA ILE A 282 -10.93 24.73 -2.46
C ILE A 282 -10.84 26.26 -2.37
N ALA A 283 -10.42 26.94 -3.44
CA ALA A 283 -10.38 28.41 -3.47
C ALA A 283 -11.78 29.02 -3.33
N GLU A 284 -12.82 28.43 -3.92
CA GLU A 284 -14.22 28.86 -3.75
C GLU A 284 -14.70 28.64 -2.32
N LEU A 285 -14.45 27.46 -1.73
CA LEU A 285 -14.80 27.16 -0.34
C LEU A 285 -14.14 28.14 0.65
N ARG A 286 -12.87 28.48 0.40
CA ARG A 286 -12.15 29.46 1.20
C ARG A 286 -12.74 30.86 1.06
N ALA A 287 -13.10 31.28 -0.15
CA ALA A 287 -13.70 32.60 -0.40
C ALA A 287 -15.09 32.74 0.24
N ASP A 288 -15.92 31.70 0.15
CA ASP A 288 -17.27 31.69 0.70
C ASP A 288 -17.30 31.60 2.24
N GLN A 289 -16.23 31.13 2.87
CA GLN A 289 -16.14 30.92 4.33
C GLN A 289 -17.30 30.06 4.89
N ARG A 290 -17.90 29.22 4.03
CA ARG A 290 -18.94 28.28 4.50
C ARG A 290 -18.33 27.23 5.42
N GLU A 291 -19.10 26.77 6.39
CA GLU A 291 -18.67 25.74 7.32
C GLU A 291 -18.53 24.39 6.60
N ILE A 292 -17.35 23.80 6.65
CA ILE A 292 -17.08 22.51 6.04
C ILE A 292 -16.65 21.46 7.06
N VAL A 293 -16.96 20.20 6.75
CA VAL A 293 -16.44 19.03 7.43
C VAL A 293 -15.78 18.15 6.36
N ILE A 294 -14.57 17.68 6.62
CA ILE A 294 -13.81 16.87 5.68
C ILE A 294 -14.02 15.40 6.03
N TRP A 295 -14.56 14.61 5.11
CA TRP A 295 -14.72 13.17 5.31
C TRP A 295 -13.57 12.41 4.65
N GLY A 296 -12.72 11.81 5.49
CA GLY A 296 -11.47 11.12 5.17
C GLY A 296 -10.27 11.78 5.83
N THR A 297 -9.33 10.96 6.28
CA THR A 297 -8.08 11.39 6.94
C THR A 297 -6.84 10.64 6.38
N GLY A 298 -6.93 10.19 5.14
CA GLY A 298 -5.87 9.43 4.46
C GLY A 298 -4.91 10.30 3.64
N SER A 299 -4.06 9.65 2.87
CA SER A 299 -3.02 10.28 2.04
C SER A 299 -3.57 11.30 1.05
N TYR A 300 -4.81 11.11 0.57
CA TYR A 300 -5.44 12.07 -0.35
C TYR A 300 -5.63 13.45 0.30
N VAL A 301 -6.14 13.48 1.54
CA VAL A 301 -6.27 14.74 2.30
C VAL A 301 -4.90 15.39 2.53
N MET A 302 -3.88 14.59 2.84
CA MET A 302 -2.51 15.10 3.05
C MET A 302 -1.95 15.76 1.77
N SER A 303 -2.17 15.13 0.60
CA SER A 303 -1.80 15.70 -0.70
C SER A 303 -2.60 16.97 -1.02
N LEU A 304 -3.91 16.96 -0.77
CA LEU A 304 -4.79 18.09 -1.04
C LEU A 304 -4.40 19.31 -0.20
N ILE A 305 -4.11 19.11 1.09
CA ILE A 305 -3.62 20.18 1.98
C ILE A 305 -2.26 20.73 1.51
N ALA A 306 -1.36 19.87 1.03
CA ALA A 306 -0.07 20.33 0.49
C ALA A 306 -0.20 21.12 -0.81
N ALA A 307 -1.22 20.81 -1.63
CA ALA A 307 -1.42 21.41 -2.96
C ALA A 307 -2.37 22.62 -2.97
N THR A 308 -3.06 22.91 -1.85
CA THR A 308 -4.14 23.90 -1.76
C THR A 308 -4.14 24.63 -0.42
N ASP A 309 -4.95 25.69 -0.33
CA ASP A 309 -5.19 26.44 0.91
C ASP A 309 -6.33 25.80 1.76
N LEU A 310 -6.53 24.48 1.72
CA LEU A 310 -7.63 23.81 2.42
C LEU A 310 -7.68 24.13 3.92
N LEU A 311 -6.52 24.23 4.59
CA LEU A 311 -6.46 24.57 6.01
C LEU A 311 -6.86 26.03 6.33
N GLU A 312 -7.00 26.89 5.32
CA GLU A 312 -7.51 28.27 5.47
C GLU A 312 -9.04 28.37 5.30
N CYS A 313 -9.71 27.25 4.95
CA CYS A 313 -11.16 27.17 4.92
C CYS A 313 -11.75 27.12 6.35
N ASN A 314 -13.04 27.39 6.47
CA ASN A 314 -13.76 27.34 7.75
C ASN A 314 -14.09 25.87 8.12
N ILE A 315 -13.09 25.12 8.60
CA ILE A 315 -13.16 23.70 8.92
C ILE A 315 -13.70 23.50 10.34
N ASN A 316 -14.77 22.70 10.49
CA ASN A 316 -15.31 22.28 11.80
C ASN A 316 -14.69 20.99 12.33
N GLY A 317 -14.03 20.19 11.46
CA GLY A 317 -13.37 18.95 11.82
C GLY A 317 -13.30 17.96 10.67
N PHE A 318 -12.77 16.79 10.99
CA PHE A 318 -12.71 15.64 10.10
C PHE A 318 -13.75 14.60 10.52
N VAL A 319 -14.19 13.78 9.58
CA VAL A 319 -14.98 12.57 9.82
C VAL A 319 -14.24 11.39 9.20
N ASP A 320 -14.18 10.28 9.91
CA ASP A 320 -13.59 9.05 9.38
C ASP A 320 -14.38 7.82 9.88
N ASN A 321 -14.58 6.83 9.01
CA ASN A 321 -15.23 5.57 9.37
C ASN A 321 -14.34 4.69 10.26
N ASN A 322 -13.02 4.90 10.22
CA ASN A 322 -12.08 4.12 11.02
C ASN A 322 -12.15 4.50 12.50
N LYS A 323 -12.70 3.61 13.32
CA LYS A 323 -12.88 3.77 14.77
C LYS A 323 -11.58 4.06 15.52
N ILE A 324 -10.43 3.59 15.01
CA ILE A 324 -9.12 3.83 15.63
C ILE A 324 -8.71 5.30 15.53
N LYS A 325 -9.16 5.99 14.48
CA LYS A 325 -8.88 7.41 14.25
C LYS A 325 -9.85 8.35 14.98
N GLN A 326 -11.07 7.88 15.23
CA GLN A 326 -12.11 8.66 15.90
C GLN A 326 -11.68 9.10 17.31
N GLY A 327 -12.00 10.34 17.69
CA GLY A 327 -11.61 10.95 18.96
C GLY A 327 -10.16 11.44 19.01
N ARG A 328 -9.39 11.30 17.94
CA ARG A 328 -8.07 11.90 17.76
C ARG A 328 -8.16 13.25 17.08
N GLU A 329 -7.01 13.87 16.84
CA GLU A 329 -6.89 15.14 16.11
C GLU A 329 -6.01 14.98 14.88
N MET A 330 -6.30 15.77 13.84
CA MET A 330 -5.49 15.93 12.65
C MET A 330 -5.39 17.44 12.31
N TYR A 331 -4.19 17.97 12.20
CA TYR A 331 -3.91 19.42 11.99
C TYR A 331 -4.60 20.35 12.99
N GLY A 332 -4.81 19.92 14.23
CA GLY A 332 -5.49 20.67 15.27
C GLY A 332 -7.02 20.63 15.22
N TYR A 333 -7.58 19.85 14.30
CA TYR A 333 -9.02 19.61 14.20
C TYR A 333 -9.38 18.21 14.71
N PRO A 334 -10.53 18.04 15.39
CA PRO A 334 -10.97 16.73 15.86
C PRO A 334 -11.41 15.83 14.72
N ILE A 335 -11.20 14.51 14.91
CA ILE A 335 -11.71 13.46 14.01
C ILE A 335 -12.95 12.84 14.66
N TYR A 336 -14.10 13.03 14.05
CA TYR A 336 -15.39 12.55 14.53
C TYR A 336 -15.80 11.23 13.88
N ALA A 337 -16.73 10.54 14.54
CA ALA A 337 -17.53 9.49 13.90
C ALA A 337 -18.56 10.11 12.93
N PRO A 338 -19.04 9.34 11.91
CA PRO A 338 -20.05 9.85 10.96
C PRO A 338 -21.31 10.42 11.58
N GLU A 339 -21.72 9.88 12.74
CA GLU A 339 -22.89 10.33 13.50
C GLU A 339 -22.82 11.81 13.92
N PHE A 340 -21.64 12.42 13.93
CA PHE A 340 -21.46 13.85 14.18
C PHE A 340 -22.24 14.72 13.21
N LEU A 341 -22.47 14.24 11.99
CA LEU A 341 -23.18 14.98 10.93
C LEU A 341 -24.71 15.01 11.10
N LYS A 342 -25.27 14.19 11.99
CA LYS A 342 -26.70 14.20 12.29
C LYS A 342 -27.10 15.55 12.92
N ASP A 343 -28.26 16.05 12.53
CA ASP A 343 -28.83 17.31 13.03
C ASP A 343 -27.93 18.55 12.79
N LYS A 344 -27.07 18.49 11.79
CA LYS A 344 -26.12 19.55 11.41
C LYS A 344 -26.37 19.99 9.97
N ARG A 345 -25.82 21.17 9.63
CA ARG A 345 -25.88 21.74 8.27
C ARG A 345 -24.48 22.17 7.85
N TYR A 346 -23.70 21.22 7.41
CA TYR A 346 -22.36 21.46 6.86
C TYR A 346 -22.31 21.22 5.36
N THR A 347 -21.28 21.75 4.70
CA THR A 347 -20.83 21.22 3.41
C THR A 347 -19.80 20.12 3.70
N VAL A 348 -20.15 18.88 3.43
CA VAL A 348 -19.25 17.74 3.62
C VAL A 348 -18.36 17.60 2.40
N LEU A 349 -17.04 17.77 2.59
CA LEU A 349 -16.05 17.57 1.55
C LEU A 349 -15.58 16.11 1.60
N ILE A 350 -16.03 15.30 0.65
CA ILE A 350 -15.68 13.89 0.59
C ILE A 350 -14.29 13.75 -0.04
N CYS A 351 -13.32 13.40 0.78
CA CYS A 351 -11.91 13.23 0.42
C CYS A 351 -11.46 11.77 0.59
N SER A 352 -12.20 10.85 -0.02
CA SER A 352 -11.90 9.41 -0.01
C SER A 352 -12.24 8.82 -1.37
N MET A 353 -11.25 8.69 -2.22
CA MET A 353 -11.47 8.26 -3.61
C MET A 353 -12.00 6.82 -3.74
N LEU A 354 -11.47 5.88 -2.96
CA LEU A 354 -11.87 4.48 -3.02
C LEU A 354 -13.27 4.24 -2.45
N ASN A 355 -13.69 5.07 -1.48
CA ASN A 355 -14.93 4.90 -0.75
C ASN A 355 -15.92 6.06 -0.96
N SER A 356 -15.70 6.94 -1.96
CA SER A 356 -16.55 8.13 -2.16
C SER A 356 -18.02 7.79 -2.36
N GLU A 357 -18.31 6.78 -3.16
CA GLU A 357 -19.68 6.30 -3.41
C GLU A 357 -20.33 5.68 -2.16
N GLU A 358 -19.57 4.95 -1.36
CA GLU A 358 -20.06 4.41 -0.09
C GLU A 358 -20.34 5.53 0.90
N ILE A 359 -19.43 6.50 1.03
CA ILE A 359 -19.59 7.67 1.91
C ILE A 359 -20.82 8.50 1.47
N ARG A 360 -20.99 8.70 0.16
CA ARG A 360 -22.16 9.39 -0.38
C ARG A 360 -23.47 8.70 0.01
N ARG A 361 -23.56 7.38 -0.17
CA ARG A 361 -24.73 6.59 0.25
C ARG A 361 -24.93 6.67 1.76
N GLN A 362 -23.87 6.58 2.54
CA GLN A 362 -23.95 6.70 3.99
C GLN A 362 -24.49 8.07 4.43
N LEU A 363 -24.11 9.17 3.74
CA LEU A 363 -24.66 10.51 3.97
C LEU A 363 -26.16 10.59 3.62
N GLU A 364 -26.55 10.02 2.48
CA GLU A 364 -27.95 9.99 2.03
C GLU A 364 -28.84 9.18 3.01
N ASP A 365 -28.34 8.03 3.48
CA ASP A 365 -29.05 7.16 4.44
C ASP A 365 -29.20 7.80 5.83
N MET A 366 -28.37 8.78 6.18
CA MET A 366 -28.48 9.50 7.44
C MET A 366 -29.63 10.51 7.49
N ASP A 367 -30.28 10.79 6.35
CA ASP A 367 -31.36 11.78 6.21
C ASP A 367 -30.98 13.14 6.84
N THR A 368 -29.82 13.67 6.48
CA THR A 368 -29.27 14.92 7.02
C THR A 368 -29.51 16.09 6.06
N GLU A 369 -29.50 17.32 6.57
CA GLU A 369 -29.57 18.54 5.75
C GLU A 369 -28.15 18.97 5.23
N ASN A 370 -27.16 18.11 5.30
CA ASN A 370 -25.82 18.39 4.84
C ASN A 370 -25.75 18.34 3.30
N SER A 371 -25.11 19.34 2.70
CA SER A 371 -24.68 19.27 1.31
C SER A 371 -23.33 18.55 1.21
N TYR A 372 -22.97 18.01 0.05
CA TYR A 372 -21.65 17.42 -0.13
C TYR A 372 -21.00 17.83 -1.46
N ILE A 373 -19.67 17.78 -1.45
CA ILE A 373 -18.80 17.93 -2.63
C ILE A 373 -17.87 16.72 -2.63
N VAL A 374 -17.76 16.02 -3.76
CA VAL A 374 -16.80 14.93 -3.96
C VAL A 374 -15.61 15.48 -4.73
N LEU A 375 -14.38 15.30 -4.20
CA LEU A 375 -13.13 15.70 -4.85
C LEU A 375 -12.44 14.51 -5.53
#